data_0d0bfb8b4b1c352457983916fce8c7a3
#
_entry.id   0d0bfb8b4b1c352457983916fce8c7a3
#
_cell.length_a   1.000
_cell.length_b   1.000
_cell.length_c   1.000
_cell.angle_alpha   90.00
_cell.angle_beta   90.00
_cell.angle_gamma   90.00
#
_symmetry.space_group_name_H-M   'P 1'
#
loop_
_entity.id
_entity.type
_entity.pdbx_description
1 polymer ?
#
loop_
_entity_poly.entity_id
_entity_poly.type
_entity_poly.pdbx_seq_one_letter_code
_entity_poly.pdbx_strand_id
1 'polypeptide(L)'
;CALRDVAVIELLFATGMRISELCSLKISDVNLYDRTVLIYGKAAKERIIQIGNDDVTKILNTYKNTFLTEMQKCNHFFANPNGTALSDQSVRRMIKKYTSLAGIELHITPHMFRHTFATSLLEADVDIRYIQEMLGHSSINITEIYTHVAMSKQRDILTTKHPRKNFKI
;
A
#
# COMPACT_ATOMS: atom_id res chain seq x y z
N CYS A 1 11.70 13.43 9.40
CA CYS A 1 12.18 12.32 10.22
C CYS A 1 12.21 11.05 9.36
N ALA A 2 13.44 10.60 9.05
CA ALA A 2 13.62 9.50 8.08
C ALA A 2 12.90 8.21 8.47
N LEU A 3 12.96 7.80 9.74
CA LEU A 3 12.32 6.55 10.21
C LEU A 3 10.79 6.57 10.01
N ARG A 4 10.12 7.67 10.37
CA ARG A 4 8.68 7.82 10.13
C ARG A 4 8.36 7.74 8.64
N ASP A 5 9.15 8.43 7.84
CA ASP A 5 8.92 8.54 6.40
C ASP A 5 9.07 7.17 5.72
N VAL A 6 10.07 6.37 6.14
CA VAL A 6 10.23 4.98 5.69
C VAL A 6 9.02 4.14 6.14
N ALA A 7 8.61 4.23 7.41
CA ALA A 7 7.45 3.47 7.91
C ALA A 7 6.15 3.79 7.16
N VAL A 8 5.95 5.06 6.77
CA VAL A 8 4.81 5.49 5.96
C VAL A 8 4.86 4.86 4.56
N ILE A 9 6.01 4.94 3.88
CA ILE A 9 6.18 4.39 2.53
C ILE A 9 5.97 2.87 2.54
N GLU A 10 6.60 2.18 3.48
CA GLU A 10 6.48 0.73 3.61
C GLU A 10 5.03 0.29 3.85
N LEU A 11 4.30 0.97 4.74
CA LEU A 11 2.91 0.61 5.00
C LEU A 11 1.99 0.90 3.79
N LEU A 12 2.18 2.02 3.10
CA LEU A 12 1.44 2.32 1.86
C LEU A 12 1.66 1.24 0.80
N PHE A 13 2.91 0.81 0.62
CA PHE A 13 3.26 -0.21 -0.36
C PHE A 13 2.75 -1.60 0.03
N ALA A 14 2.88 -1.96 1.31
CA ALA A 14 2.48 -3.27 1.82
C ALA A 14 0.98 -3.50 1.87
N THR A 15 0.17 -2.44 1.92
CA THR A 15 -1.29 -2.56 2.15
C THR A 15 -2.14 -1.96 1.04
N GLY A 16 -1.58 -1.12 0.19
CA GLY A 16 -2.33 -0.40 -0.83
C GLY A 16 -3.42 0.54 -0.27
N MET A 17 -3.39 0.88 1.03
CA MET A 17 -4.37 1.78 1.64
C MET A 17 -4.31 3.19 1.06
N ARG A 18 -5.39 3.97 1.22
CA ARG A 18 -5.40 5.37 0.83
C ARG A 18 -4.58 6.21 1.81
N ILE A 19 -3.98 7.28 1.32
CA ILE A 19 -3.22 8.23 2.15
C ILE A 19 -4.06 8.80 3.31
N SER A 20 -5.33 9.10 3.07
CA SER A 20 -6.24 9.58 4.10
C SER A 20 -6.54 8.50 5.16
N GLU A 21 -6.65 7.25 4.76
CA GLU A 21 -6.80 6.12 5.67
C GLU A 21 -5.54 5.96 6.53
N LEU A 22 -4.35 6.04 5.93
CA LEU A 22 -3.09 5.98 6.66
C LEU A 22 -2.96 7.12 7.69
N CYS A 23 -3.28 8.35 7.29
CA CYS A 23 -3.18 9.52 8.17
C CYS A 23 -4.21 9.49 9.32
N SER A 24 -5.32 8.78 9.15
CA SER A 24 -6.36 8.63 10.16
C SER A 24 -6.15 7.48 11.14
N LEU A 25 -5.19 6.57 10.87
CA LEU A 25 -4.92 5.41 11.75
C LEU A 25 -4.66 5.85 13.18
N LYS A 26 -5.38 5.24 14.11
CA LYS A 26 -5.13 5.37 15.54
C LYS A 26 -4.08 4.35 16.00
N ILE A 27 -3.51 4.56 17.17
CA ILE A 27 -2.57 3.60 17.76
C ILE A 27 -3.22 2.23 17.93
N SER A 28 -4.50 2.20 18.31
CA SER A 28 -5.29 0.99 18.51
C SER A 28 -5.60 0.22 17.22
N ASP A 29 -5.55 0.88 16.07
CA ASP A 29 -5.90 0.27 14.79
C ASP A 29 -4.78 -0.61 14.22
N VAL A 30 -3.56 -0.46 14.75
CA VAL A 30 -2.38 -1.19 14.28
C VAL A 30 -1.92 -2.20 15.34
N ASN A 31 -2.21 -3.47 15.11
CA ASN A 31 -1.74 -4.57 15.94
C ASN A 31 -0.50 -5.21 15.29
N LEU A 32 0.69 -4.84 15.78
CA LEU A 32 1.96 -5.34 15.26
C LEU A 32 2.28 -6.77 15.74
N TYR A 33 1.65 -7.25 16.81
CA TYR A 33 1.78 -8.64 17.26
C TYR A 33 1.05 -9.58 16.29
N ASP A 34 -0.21 -9.29 15.98
CA ASP A 34 -1.03 -10.05 15.03
C ASP A 34 -0.78 -9.63 13.57
N ARG A 35 0.04 -8.60 13.37
CA ARG A 35 0.37 -8.03 12.04
C ARG A 35 -0.86 -7.60 11.27
N THR A 36 -1.81 -6.95 11.92
CA THR A 36 -3.05 -6.49 11.32
C THR A 36 -3.22 -4.98 11.43
N VAL A 37 -3.89 -4.41 10.47
CA VAL A 37 -4.30 -3.00 10.45
C VAL A 37 -5.80 -2.93 10.21
N LEU A 38 -6.53 -2.31 11.13
CA LEU A 38 -7.94 -1.99 10.98
C LEU A 38 -8.08 -0.65 10.26
N ILE A 39 -8.77 -0.65 9.14
CA ILE A 39 -8.93 0.52 8.28
C ILE A 39 -10.40 0.91 8.19
N TYR A 40 -10.69 2.17 8.48
CA TYR A 40 -12.01 2.76 8.34
C TYR A 40 -12.16 3.41 6.97
N GLY A 41 -13.00 2.85 6.12
CA GLY A 41 -13.31 3.35 4.79
C GLY A 41 -14.46 4.36 4.78
N LYS A 42 -14.86 4.80 3.58
CA LYS A 42 -16.07 5.63 3.42
C LYS A 42 -17.30 4.89 3.90
N ALA A 43 -18.27 5.64 4.48
CA ALA A 43 -19.53 5.13 5.03
C ALA A 43 -19.34 4.10 6.16
N ALA A 44 -18.35 4.32 7.03
CA ALA A 44 -18.07 3.48 8.21
C ALA A 44 -17.86 1.98 7.90
N LYS A 45 -17.46 1.64 6.67
CA LYS A 45 -17.06 0.28 6.34
C LYS A 45 -15.66 0.03 6.84
N GLU A 46 -15.55 -0.93 7.74
CA GLU A 46 -14.28 -1.39 8.29
C GLU A 46 -13.72 -2.53 7.45
N ARG A 47 -12.39 -2.58 7.35
CA ARG A 47 -11.69 -3.76 6.83
C ARG A 47 -10.39 -3.98 7.57
N ILE A 48 -9.99 -5.23 7.71
CA ILE A 48 -8.71 -5.60 8.28
C ILE A 48 -7.79 -6.04 7.14
N ILE A 49 -6.57 -5.52 7.12
CA ILE A 49 -5.53 -5.98 6.21
C ILE A 49 -4.35 -6.54 6.98
N GLN A 50 -3.76 -7.61 6.46
CA GLN A 50 -2.58 -8.26 7.03
C GLN A 50 -1.30 -7.58 6.53
N ILE A 51 -0.30 -7.45 7.41
CA ILE A 51 1.07 -7.05 7.04
C ILE A 51 1.86 -8.34 6.79
N GLY A 52 1.97 -8.74 5.54
CA GLY A 52 2.57 -10.03 5.17
C GLY A 52 4.10 -10.09 5.26
N ASN A 53 4.80 -8.95 5.35
CA ASN A 53 6.25 -8.87 5.30
C ASN A 53 6.85 -8.57 6.69
N ASP A 54 7.83 -9.41 7.11
CA ASP A 54 8.49 -9.28 8.40
C ASP A 54 9.30 -7.98 8.54
N ASP A 55 9.93 -7.50 7.47
CA ASP A 55 10.74 -6.30 7.50
C ASP A 55 9.88 -5.04 7.66
N VAL A 56 8.71 -5.01 7.04
CA VAL A 56 7.71 -3.95 7.26
C VAL A 56 7.29 -3.93 8.74
N THR A 57 7.01 -5.09 9.32
CA THR A 57 6.63 -5.21 10.74
C THR A 57 7.76 -4.73 11.66
N LYS A 58 9.02 -5.06 11.37
CA LYS A 58 10.19 -4.57 12.13
C LYS A 58 10.33 -3.05 12.06
N ILE A 59 10.17 -2.47 10.87
CA ILE A 59 10.24 -1.01 10.66
C ILE A 59 9.14 -0.32 11.45
N LEU A 60 7.91 -0.83 11.41
CA LEU A 60 6.78 -0.27 12.15
C LEU A 60 6.97 -0.39 13.67
N ASN A 61 7.52 -1.50 14.17
CA ASN A 61 7.87 -1.67 15.58
C ASN A 61 8.94 -0.67 16.01
N THR A 62 10.00 -0.51 15.22
CA THR A 62 11.07 0.46 15.51
C THR A 62 10.50 1.88 15.52
N TYR A 63 9.66 2.23 14.55
CA TYR A 63 8.97 3.50 14.50
C TYR A 63 8.09 3.72 15.74
N LYS A 64 7.24 2.76 16.08
CA LYS A 64 6.36 2.83 17.25
C LYS A 64 7.13 3.06 18.54
N ASN A 65 8.20 2.29 18.76
CA ASN A 65 9.01 2.43 19.96
C ASN A 65 9.73 3.79 20.06
N THR A 66 10.15 4.33 18.92
CA THR A 66 10.85 5.63 18.85
C THR A 66 9.91 6.82 19.02
N PHE A 67 8.67 6.73 18.51
CA PHE A 67 7.71 7.84 18.44
C PHE A 67 6.49 7.68 19.35
N LEU A 68 6.54 6.77 20.32
CA LEU A 68 5.40 6.46 21.16
C LEU A 68 4.83 7.69 21.87
N THR A 69 5.69 8.57 22.37
CA THR A 69 5.29 9.81 23.05
C THR A 69 4.51 10.75 22.13
N GLU A 70 5.00 10.96 20.90
CA GLU A 70 4.36 11.82 19.90
C GLU A 70 3.03 11.22 19.42
N MET A 71 3.00 9.91 19.24
CA MET A 71 1.80 9.17 18.89
C MET A 71 0.71 9.30 19.97
N GLN A 72 1.09 9.18 21.23
CA GLN A 72 0.16 9.33 22.37
C GLN A 72 -0.42 10.74 22.47
N LYS A 73 0.37 11.78 22.17
CA LYS A 73 -0.10 13.18 22.18
C LYS A 73 -1.25 13.44 21.21
N CYS A 74 -1.20 12.85 20.01
CA CYS A 74 -2.23 13.06 18.99
C CYS A 74 -3.20 11.88 18.84
N ASN A 75 -2.95 10.77 19.53
CA ASN A 75 -3.69 9.51 19.38
C ASN A 75 -3.74 8.98 17.93
N HIS A 76 -2.68 9.22 17.15
CA HIS A 76 -2.54 8.70 15.78
C HIS A 76 -1.30 7.84 15.69
N PHE A 77 -1.37 6.81 14.84
CA PHE A 77 -0.22 5.92 14.62
C PHE A 77 0.93 6.68 13.93
N PHE A 78 0.63 7.55 12.97
CA PHE A 78 1.65 8.40 12.37
C PHE A 78 1.59 9.82 12.93
N ALA A 79 2.65 10.20 13.63
CA ALA A 79 2.80 11.49 14.30
C ALA A 79 3.98 12.29 13.73
N ASN A 80 3.85 13.61 13.77
CA ASN A 80 4.96 14.53 13.54
C ASN A 80 5.82 14.65 14.80
N PRO A 81 7.09 15.10 14.69
CA PRO A 81 7.96 15.28 15.85
C PRO A 81 7.43 16.25 16.92
N ASN A 82 6.52 17.15 16.55
CA ASN A 82 5.86 18.07 17.48
C ASN A 82 4.62 17.48 18.17
N GLY A 83 4.32 16.19 17.94
CA GLY A 83 3.17 15.50 18.54
C GLY A 83 1.84 15.80 17.87
N THR A 84 1.83 16.30 16.64
CA THR A 84 0.60 16.44 15.82
C THR A 84 0.43 15.26 14.88
N ALA A 85 -0.79 14.96 14.48
CA ALA A 85 -1.06 13.91 13.50
C ALA A 85 -0.45 14.24 12.14
N LEU A 86 0.04 13.21 11.45
CA LEU A 86 0.55 13.35 10.09
C LEU A 86 -0.62 13.67 9.14
N SER A 87 -0.43 14.64 8.23
CA SER A 87 -1.45 15.03 7.26
C SER A 87 -1.15 14.50 5.86
N ASP A 88 -2.21 14.33 5.05
CA ASP A 88 -2.12 13.95 3.63
C ASP A 88 -1.13 14.83 2.87
N GLN A 89 -1.17 16.14 3.12
CA GLN A 89 -0.28 17.10 2.46
C GLN A 89 1.18 16.87 2.85
N SER A 90 1.44 16.53 4.12
CA SER A 90 2.80 16.22 4.60
C SER A 90 3.33 14.95 3.94
N VAL A 91 2.51 13.92 3.77
CA VAL A 91 2.90 12.69 3.06
C VAL A 91 3.18 12.96 1.58
N ARG A 92 2.35 13.75 0.90
CA ARG A 92 2.59 14.13 -0.51
C ARG A 92 3.90 14.90 -0.67
N ARG A 93 4.19 15.85 0.22
CA ARG A 93 5.47 16.58 0.23
C ARG A 93 6.66 15.67 0.49
N MET A 94 6.50 14.72 1.41
CA MET A 94 7.51 13.72 1.74
C MET A 94 7.84 12.85 0.51
N ILE A 95 6.82 12.30 -0.16
CA ILE A 95 7.01 11.48 -1.37
C ILE A 95 7.74 12.31 -2.45
N LYS A 96 7.31 13.53 -2.71
CA LYS A 96 7.95 14.43 -3.67
C LYS A 96 9.42 14.68 -3.33
N LYS A 97 9.74 14.90 -2.04
CA LYS A 97 11.12 15.08 -1.57
C LYS A 97 11.99 13.86 -1.90
N TYR A 98 11.54 12.66 -1.53
CA TYR A 98 12.33 11.44 -1.75
C TYR A 98 12.43 11.07 -3.24
N THR A 99 11.39 11.30 -4.02
CA THR A 99 11.41 11.13 -5.48
C THR A 99 12.49 12.02 -6.11
N SER A 100 12.54 13.29 -5.71
CA SER A 100 13.57 14.24 -6.18
C SER A 100 14.97 13.83 -5.76
N LEU A 101 15.16 13.41 -4.49
CA LEU A 101 16.46 12.95 -3.98
C LEU A 101 16.95 11.67 -4.69
N ALA A 102 16.03 10.83 -5.12
CA ALA A 102 16.33 9.60 -5.85
C ALA A 102 16.57 9.82 -7.36
N GLY A 103 16.45 11.07 -7.84
CA GLY A 103 16.60 11.37 -9.27
C GLY A 103 15.50 10.78 -10.15
N ILE A 104 14.33 10.48 -9.58
CA ILE A 104 13.19 9.92 -10.32
C ILE A 104 12.43 11.07 -10.96
N GLU A 105 12.39 11.11 -12.29
CA GLU A 105 11.69 12.14 -13.06
C GLU A 105 10.16 11.97 -13.04
N LEU A 106 9.69 10.73 -12.83
CA LEU A 106 8.27 10.42 -12.75
C LEU A 106 7.61 11.06 -11.52
N HIS A 107 6.46 11.69 -11.72
CA HIS A 107 5.66 12.24 -10.63
C HIS A 107 4.99 11.14 -9.81
N ILE A 108 5.66 10.68 -8.74
CA ILE A 108 5.15 9.64 -7.87
C ILE A 108 4.04 10.19 -6.96
N THR A 109 2.91 9.49 -6.93
CA THR A 109 1.75 9.85 -6.11
C THR A 109 1.35 8.70 -5.18
N PRO A 110 0.62 8.97 -4.07
CA PRO A 110 0.11 7.91 -3.20
C PRO A 110 -0.79 6.89 -3.93
N HIS A 111 -1.50 7.31 -4.97
CA HIS A 111 -2.33 6.41 -5.78
C HIS A 111 -1.49 5.37 -6.54
N MET A 112 -0.26 5.70 -6.90
CA MET A 112 0.64 4.78 -7.58
C MET A 112 1.05 3.61 -6.67
N PHE A 113 1.23 3.82 -5.37
CA PHE A 113 1.47 2.73 -4.41
C PHE A 113 0.31 1.75 -4.39
N ARG A 114 -0.91 2.27 -4.35
CA ARG A 114 -2.13 1.47 -4.36
C ARG A 114 -2.33 0.75 -5.69
N HIS A 115 -2.05 1.40 -6.80
CA HIS A 115 -2.08 0.82 -8.14
C HIS A 115 -1.06 -0.32 -8.27
N THR A 116 0.18 -0.09 -7.82
CA THR A 116 1.24 -1.09 -7.83
C THR A 116 0.88 -2.30 -6.96
N PHE A 117 0.31 -2.08 -5.77
CA PHE A 117 -0.19 -3.16 -4.90
C PHE A 117 -1.22 -4.03 -5.64
N ALA A 118 -2.24 -3.39 -6.25
CA ALA A 118 -3.27 -4.12 -6.98
C ALA A 118 -2.71 -4.88 -8.18
N THR A 119 -1.86 -4.24 -8.98
CA THR A 119 -1.25 -4.83 -10.18
C THR A 119 -0.35 -6.01 -9.84
N SER A 120 0.50 -5.86 -8.82
CA SER A 120 1.40 -6.93 -8.37
C SER A 120 0.64 -8.17 -7.90
N LEU A 121 -0.48 -7.99 -7.19
CA LEU A 121 -1.31 -9.11 -6.76
C LEU A 121 -2.03 -9.79 -7.94
N LEU A 122 -2.53 -9.02 -8.89
CA LEU A 122 -3.13 -9.56 -10.12
C LEU A 122 -2.11 -10.33 -10.97
N GLU A 123 -0.89 -9.81 -11.07
CA GLU A 123 0.22 -10.51 -11.76
C GLU A 123 0.60 -11.81 -11.05
N ALA A 124 0.43 -11.88 -9.74
CA ALA A 124 0.61 -13.07 -8.93
C ALA A 124 -0.61 -14.02 -8.90
N ASP A 125 -1.58 -13.84 -9.82
CA ASP A 125 -2.79 -14.67 -9.95
C ASP A 125 -3.76 -14.61 -8.76
N VAL A 126 -3.71 -13.55 -7.95
CA VAL A 126 -4.70 -13.33 -6.89
C VAL A 126 -6.04 -12.95 -7.51
N ASP A 127 -7.11 -13.61 -7.08
CA ASP A 127 -8.47 -13.29 -7.54
C ASP A 127 -8.82 -11.84 -7.23
N ILE A 128 -9.34 -11.14 -8.24
CA ILE A 128 -9.67 -9.72 -8.16
C ILE A 128 -10.63 -9.38 -7.01
N ARG A 129 -11.49 -10.33 -6.62
CA ARG A 129 -12.42 -10.15 -5.50
C ARG A 129 -11.71 -9.95 -4.18
N TYR A 130 -10.61 -10.70 -3.93
CA TYR A 130 -9.78 -10.50 -2.73
C TYR A 130 -9.04 -9.16 -2.76
N ILE A 131 -8.56 -8.74 -3.93
CA ILE A 131 -7.92 -7.44 -4.10
C ILE A 131 -8.92 -6.32 -3.83
N GLN A 132 -10.15 -6.43 -4.32
CA GLN A 132 -11.24 -5.48 -4.05
C GLN A 132 -11.57 -5.40 -2.57
N GLU A 133 -11.62 -6.52 -1.87
CA GLU A 133 -11.83 -6.57 -0.42
C GLU A 133 -10.71 -5.87 0.34
N MET A 134 -9.44 -6.22 0.05
CA MET A 134 -8.27 -5.60 0.67
C MET A 134 -8.23 -4.09 0.46
N LEU A 135 -8.63 -3.62 -0.71
CA LEU A 135 -8.64 -2.21 -1.07
C LEU A 135 -9.91 -1.47 -0.63
N GLY A 136 -10.97 -2.19 -0.22
CA GLY A 136 -12.28 -1.60 0.11
C GLY A 136 -12.97 -1.03 -1.13
N HIS A 137 -13.74 -1.82 -1.79
CA HIS A 137 -14.71 -1.60 -2.89
C HIS A 137 -14.84 -0.19 -3.53
N SER A 138 -13.75 0.55 -3.76
CA SER A 138 -13.92 1.83 -4.46
C SER A 138 -12.64 2.35 -5.10
N SER A 139 -12.79 2.86 -6.31
CA SER A 139 -11.97 3.89 -6.96
C SER A 139 -10.56 3.55 -7.48
N ILE A 140 -10.20 2.31 -7.64
CA ILE A 140 -9.26 1.97 -8.71
C ILE A 140 -10.12 1.57 -9.90
N ASN A 141 -9.77 2.01 -11.08
CA ASN A 141 -10.33 1.43 -12.30
C ASN A 141 -9.77 0.00 -12.44
N ILE A 142 -10.27 -0.89 -11.57
CA ILE A 142 -9.84 -2.28 -11.47
C ILE A 142 -10.08 -3.00 -12.80
N THR A 143 -11.11 -2.58 -13.53
CA THR A 143 -11.40 -3.09 -14.87
C THR A 143 -10.25 -2.82 -15.83
N GLU A 144 -9.67 -1.62 -15.80
CA GLU A 144 -8.53 -1.25 -16.64
C GLU A 144 -7.28 -2.05 -16.28
N ILE A 145 -6.97 -2.16 -14.98
CA ILE A 145 -5.84 -2.97 -14.49
C ILE A 145 -6.03 -4.43 -14.87
N TYR A 146 -7.22 -4.99 -14.62
CA TYR A 146 -7.55 -6.38 -14.95
C TYR A 146 -7.41 -6.65 -16.45
N THR A 147 -7.92 -5.76 -17.29
CA THR A 147 -7.84 -5.91 -18.75
C THR A 147 -6.37 -5.92 -19.21
N HIS A 148 -5.56 -5.00 -18.71
CA HIS A 148 -4.15 -4.92 -19.07
C HIS A 148 -3.37 -6.18 -18.64
N VAL A 149 -3.53 -6.63 -17.40
CA VAL A 149 -2.87 -7.84 -16.87
C VAL A 149 -3.39 -9.09 -17.56
N ALA A 150 -4.70 -9.21 -17.81
CA ALA A 150 -5.29 -10.34 -18.52
C ALA A 150 -4.79 -10.45 -19.95
N MET A 151 -4.64 -9.34 -20.67
CA MET A 151 -4.10 -9.34 -22.04
C MET A 151 -2.62 -9.75 -22.07
N SER A 152 -1.82 -9.26 -21.12
CA SER A 152 -0.41 -9.65 -20.99
C SER A 152 -0.27 -11.15 -20.72
N LYS A 153 -1.03 -11.68 -19.75
CA LYS A 153 -1.06 -13.11 -19.43
C LYS A 153 -1.56 -13.97 -20.58
N GLN A 154 -2.60 -13.52 -21.29
CA GLN A 154 -3.11 -14.23 -22.44
C GLN A 154 -2.03 -14.37 -23.53
N ARG A 155 -1.25 -13.30 -23.78
CA ARG A 155 -0.13 -13.34 -24.70
C ARG A 155 0.91 -14.38 -24.28
N ASP A 156 1.31 -14.37 -23.00
CA ASP A 156 2.31 -15.30 -22.47
C ASP A 156 1.84 -16.75 -22.56
N ILE A 157 0.57 -17.02 -22.21
CA ILE A 157 -0.03 -18.35 -22.31
C ILE A 157 -0.05 -18.82 -23.78
N LEU A 158 -0.50 -17.99 -24.69
CA LEU A 158 -0.58 -18.36 -26.11
C LEU A 158 0.83 -18.55 -26.72
N THR A 159 1.81 -17.77 -26.29
CA THR A 159 3.21 -17.90 -26.76
C THR A 159 3.86 -19.16 -26.22
N THR A 160 3.63 -19.49 -24.93
CA THR A 160 4.36 -20.56 -24.24
C THR A 160 3.65 -21.90 -24.25
N LYS A 161 2.32 -21.93 -24.17
CA LYS A 161 1.48 -23.12 -23.96
C LYS A 161 0.58 -23.50 -25.13
N HIS A 162 0.51 -22.67 -26.19
CA HIS A 162 -0.36 -22.98 -27.30
C HIS A 162 0.10 -24.24 -28.06
N PRO A 163 -0.80 -25.20 -28.38
CA PRO A 163 -0.45 -26.49 -29.04
C PRO A 163 0.31 -26.32 -30.36
N ARG A 164 0.11 -25.20 -31.07
CA ARG A 164 0.81 -24.90 -32.33
C ARG A 164 2.34 -24.90 -32.22
N LYS A 165 2.88 -24.66 -31.02
CA LYS A 165 4.32 -24.71 -30.74
C LYS A 165 4.92 -26.09 -31.06
N ASN A 166 4.14 -27.16 -30.96
CA ASN A 166 4.58 -28.53 -31.16
C ASN A 166 4.45 -29.02 -32.61
N PHE A 167 3.86 -28.20 -33.49
CA PHE A 167 3.74 -28.54 -34.92
C PHE A 167 4.92 -27.94 -35.66
N LYS A 168 5.85 -28.82 -36.10
CA LYS A 168 6.90 -28.47 -37.06
C LYS A 168 6.27 -28.62 -38.46
N ILE A 169 6.39 -27.57 -39.29
CA ILE A 169 6.12 -27.61 -40.72
C ILE A 169 7.38 -28.11 -41.40
#